data_eed928b9cb429ddfcbf0dd293bdb0c31
#
_entry.id   eed928b9cb429ddfcbf0dd293bdb0c31
#
_cell.length_a   1.000
_cell.length_b   1.000
_cell.length_c   1.000
_cell.angle_alpha   90.00
_cell.angle_beta   90.00
_cell.angle_gamma   90.00
#
_symmetry.space_group_name_H-M   'P 1'
#
loop_
_entity.id
_entity.type
_entity.pdbx_description
1 polymer ?
#
loop_
_entity_poly.entity_id
_entity_poly.type
_entity_poly.pdbx_seq_one_letter_code
_entity_poly.pdbx_strand_id
1 'polypeptide(L)'
;MSHLFFHDLTYFSIIPIKIYISIFSRKIYRLFSNRLFFPFLKFSQRMHNNWIGTHDGKFHCDEVFACYMLKKLPNFADYQIVRSRDPAILEKCEIVVDVGGVYDHRTKRYDHHQRDFNDTMKTLTGLDFETKLSSAGLIYAHYGKQLIAHLTGIQGEDNPDLLRLYERLYKTFVESVDAIDNGIDQYEGTPKYQLASTLNSRVQSCNPAWNDPNPDPDKSFCRAREIVGEEFEEKLGYFLNAWMPARHFVEEAIKNRFEVHESGKILFFASGHIPWKEHFFELEKEMELENENISLVVYSDTSGKWRVQAIPVSEMSGFENRVKIPWMGFRDQELEEKSGIPGAGFVHMTGFIGGAKTKEGVLAMAIKTIEQG
;
A
#
# COMPACT_ATOMS: atom_id res chain seq x y z
N MET A 1 -6.75 -23.49 59.22
CA MET A 1 -8.21 -23.29 59.42
C MET A 1 -8.75 -23.08 57.99
N SER A 2 -9.13 -24.17 57.23
CA SER A 2 -10.46 -24.82 57.21
C SER A 2 -11.54 -23.86 56.71
N HIS A 3 -12.22 -24.06 55.58
CA HIS A 3 -13.06 -25.13 54.99
C HIS A 3 -13.33 -24.75 53.54
N LEU A 4 -13.12 -25.54 52.49
CA LEU A 4 -13.98 -26.60 51.94
C LEU A 4 -15.47 -26.28 51.88
N PHE A 5 -16.02 -26.19 50.65
CA PHE A 5 -17.26 -26.89 50.27
C PHE A 5 -17.29 -27.16 48.73
N PHE A 6 -17.51 -28.43 48.44
CA PHE A 6 -17.84 -29.10 47.19
C PHE A 6 -19.33 -28.96 46.89
N HIS A 7 -19.68 -29.17 45.65
CA HIS A 7 -20.91 -29.74 45.01
C HIS A 7 -21.25 -28.93 43.75
N ASP A 8 -21.63 -29.41 42.58
CA ASP A 8 -22.00 -30.77 42.18
C ASP A 8 -21.91 -30.87 40.63
N LEU A 9 -21.60 -32.04 40.17
CA LEU A 9 -21.67 -32.53 38.79
C LEU A 9 -23.10 -32.73 38.34
N THR A 10 -23.48 -32.28 37.14
CA THR A 10 -24.57 -32.93 36.42
C THR A 10 -24.14 -33.25 34.99
N TYR A 11 -24.06 -34.52 34.72
CA TYR A 11 -24.04 -35.21 33.45
C TYR A 11 -25.24 -34.83 32.59
N PHE A 12 -25.05 -34.53 31.31
CA PHE A 12 -26.06 -34.79 30.30
C PHE A 12 -25.48 -35.62 29.16
N SER A 13 -26.16 -36.71 28.97
CA SER A 13 -25.90 -37.87 28.14
C SER A 13 -26.01 -37.58 26.64
N ILE A 14 -25.12 -38.21 25.92
CA ILE A 14 -25.12 -38.41 24.47
C ILE A 14 -26.22 -39.39 24.10
N ILE A 15 -27.12 -39.03 23.19
CA ILE A 15 -28.02 -39.96 22.50
C ILE A 15 -27.66 -39.99 21.00
N PRO A 16 -27.34 -41.14 20.43
CA PRO A 16 -27.09 -41.26 19.00
C PRO A 16 -28.40 -41.49 18.23
N ILE A 17 -28.64 -40.63 17.22
CA ILE A 17 -29.74 -40.92 16.27
C ILE A 17 -29.19 -41.83 15.19
N LYS A 18 -29.55 -43.10 15.29
CA LYS A 18 -29.41 -44.12 14.26
C LYS A 18 -30.75 -44.31 13.54
N ILE A 19 -30.73 -44.19 12.23
CA ILE A 19 -31.44 -44.95 11.20
C ILE A 19 -32.99 -44.91 11.23
N TYR A 20 -33.58 -44.25 10.20
CA TYR A 20 -34.75 -44.77 9.50
C TYR A 20 -34.54 -44.58 7.98
N ILE A 21 -33.95 -45.62 7.36
CA ILE A 21 -34.13 -45.93 5.94
C ILE A 21 -34.83 -47.27 5.91
N SER A 22 -36.08 -47.29 5.56
CA SER A 22 -36.73 -48.52 5.07
C SER A 22 -38.03 -48.18 4.34
N ILE A 23 -38.10 -48.64 3.11
CA ILE A 23 -39.26 -49.10 2.40
C ILE A 23 -40.21 -48.03 1.81
N PHE A 24 -39.87 -47.51 0.62
CA PHE A 24 -40.81 -47.46 -0.52
C PHE A 24 -40.02 -47.72 -1.81
N SER A 25 -39.89 -49.01 -2.07
CA SER A 25 -39.35 -49.56 -3.32
C SER A 25 -40.45 -50.26 -4.10
N ARG A 26 -40.39 -50.08 -5.43
CA ARG A 26 -41.04 -50.87 -6.45
C ARG A 26 -42.51 -50.57 -6.73
N LYS A 27 -42.74 -49.58 -7.63
CA LYS A 27 -43.62 -49.65 -8.80
C LYS A 27 -43.70 -48.31 -9.49
N ILE A 28 -42.89 -48.08 -10.46
CA ILE A 28 -43.12 -47.29 -11.68
C ILE A 28 -41.81 -47.44 -12.55
N TYR A 29 -41.66 -48.66 -13.07
CA TYR A 29 -40.81 -48.89 -14.25
C TYR A 29 -41.74 -49.41 -15.37
N ARG A 30 -42.14 -48.52 -16.24
CA ARG A 30 -42.52 -48.73 -17.65
C ARG A 30 -43.40 -47.54 -18.07
N LEU A 31 -42.77 -46.67 -18.81
CA LEU A 31 -43.29 -45.90 -19.95
C LEU A 31 -42.47 -44.62 -20.06
N PHE A 32 -41.53 -44.67 -20.92
CA PHE A 32 -41.03 -43.62 -21.79
C PHE A 32 -39.60 -43.96 -22.25
N SER A 33 -39.51 -44.89 -23.17
CA SER A 33 -38.35 -45.03 -24.05
C SER A 33 -38.49 -43.99 -25.14
N ASN A 34 -37.97 -42.84 -24.96
CA ASN A 34 -37.60 -41.94 -26.03
C ASN A 34 -36.17 -41.45 -25.77
N ARG A 35 -35.27 -41.86 -26.67
CA ARG A 35 -33.84 -41.49 -26.69
C ARG A 35 -33.73 -39.99 -26.87
N LEU A 36 -33.56 -39.25 -25.76
CA LEU A 36 -32.92 -37.96 -25.78
C LEU A 36 -31.43 -38.17 -25.57
N PHE A 37 -30.67 -38.11 -26.67
CA PHE A 37 -29.24 -37.96 -26.64
C PHE A 37 -28.91 -36.63 -25.98
N PHE A 38 -28.69 -36.63 -24.66
CA PHE A 38 -27.93 -35.56 -24.03
C PHE A 38 -26.47 -35.76 -24.39
N PRO A 39 -25.83 -34.83 -25.10
CA PRO A 39 -24.40 -34.88 -25.21
C PRO A 39 -23.86 -34.72 -23.78
N PHE A 40 -23.21 -35.76 -23.26
CA PHE A 40 -22.34 -35.63 -22.11
C PHE A 40 -21.27 -34.58 -22.49
N LEU A 41 -21.49 -33.31 -22.14
CA LEU A 41 -20.42 -32.35 -22.00
C LEU A 41 -19.49 -32.94 -20.94
N LYS A 42 -18.46 -33.66 -21.41
CA LYS A 42 -17.29 -33.95 -20.58
C LYS A 42 -16.72 -32.60 -20.18
N PHE A 43 -17.12 -32.05 -19.02
CA PHE A 43 -16.29 -31.13 -18.30
C PHE A 43 -15.01 -31.89 -17.95
N SER A 44 -14.04 -31.84 -18.85
CA SER A 44 -12.67 -32.15 -18.51
C SER A 44 -12.29 -31.11 -17.46
N GLN A 45 -12.32 -31.49 -16.18
CA GLN A 45 -11.60 -30.75 -15.18
C GLN A 45 -10.14 -30.76 -15.64
N ARG A 46 -9.69 -29.61 -16.19
CA ARG A 46 -8.27 -29.41 -16.46
C ARG A 46 -7.58 -29.53 -15.11
N MET A 47 -6.79 -30.57 -14.93
CA MET A 47 -5.93 -30.68 -13.76
C MET A 47 -4.76 -29.75 -14.00
N HIS A 48 -4.82 -28.55 -13.41
CA HIS A 48 -3.69 -27.65 -13.36
C HIS A 48 -2.67 -28.16 -12.32
N ASN A 49 -1.41 -27.99 -12.60
CA ASN A 49 -0.37 -28.20 -11.61
C ASN A 49 -0.32 -27.00 -10.63
N ASN A 50 0.19 -27.21 -9.44
CA ASN A 50 0.46 -26.14 -8.48
C ASN A 50 1.64 -25.27 -8.96
N TRP A 51 1.47 -24.63 -10.10
CA TRP A 51 2.48 -23.79 -10.76
C TRP A 51 1.98 -22.39 -10.97
N ILE A 52 2.90 -21.43 -10.71
CA ILE A 52 2.80 -20.04 -11.13
C ILE A 52 3.64 -19.91 -12.40
N GLY A 53 2.99 -19.65 -13.53
CA GLY A 53 3.66 -19.48 -14.80
C GLY A 53 4.03 -18.03 -15.04
N THR A 54 5.23 -17.77 -15.58
CA THR A 54 5.64 -16.49 -16.13
C THR A 54 6.62 -16.69 -17.28
N HIS A 55 6.99 -15.62 -18.00
CA HIS A 55 7.90 -15.73 -19.11
C HIS A 55 9.34 -16.12 -18.72
N ASP A 56 10.07 -16.71 -19.62
CA ASP A 56 11.51 -16.92 -19.57
C ASP A 56 12.29 -15.74 -20.18
N GLY A 57 13.61 -15.82 -20.14
CA GLY A 57 14.51 -14.77 -20.64
C GLY A 57 14.79 -13.69 -19.58
N LYS A 58 14.97 -12.45 -20.02
CA LYS A 58 15.16 -11.31 -19.11
C LYS A 58 13.85 -11.04 -18.39
N PHE A 59 13.96 -10.84 -17.09
CA PHE A 59 12.82 -10.50 -16.24
C PHE A 59 12.79 -9.01 -15.90
N HIS A 60 11.58 -8.52 -15.60
CA HIS A 60 11.27 -7.16 -15.21
C HIS A 60 10.77 -7.10 -13.76
N CYS A 61 10.41 -5.91 -13.30
CA CYS A 61 9.99 -5.74 -11.92
C CYS A 61 8.57 -6.26 -11.68
N ASP A 62 7.72 -6.16 -12.67
CA ASP A 62 6.29 -6.45 -12.55
C ASP A 62 6.00 -7.95 -12.34
N GLU A 63 6.49 -8.87 -13.20
CA GLU A 63 6.26 -10.29 -12.98
C GLU A 63 7.04 -10.83 -11.78
N VAL A 64 8.20 -10.23 -11.46
CA VAL A 64 8.95 -10.57 -10.24
C VAL A 64 8.12 -10.24 -9.01
N PHE A 65 7.50 -9.03 -8.99
CA PHE A 65 6.63 -8.61 -7.90
C PHE A 65 5.30 -9.38 -7.87
N ALA A 66 4.68 -9.64 -9.00
CA ALA A 66 3.50 -10.48 -9.10
C ALA A 66 3.75 -11.88 -8.51
N CYS A 67 4.87 -12.52 -8.87
CA CYS A 67 5.28 -13.81 -8.32
C CYS A 67 5.57 -13.72 -6.81
N TYR A 68 6.17 -12.63 -6.31
CA TYR A 68 6.37 -12.42 -4.90
C TYR A 68 5.03 -12.38 -4.14
N MET A 69 4.09 -11.54 -4.60
CA MET A 69 2.77 -11.41 -3.96
C MET A 69 2.04 -12.74 -3.90
N LEU A 70 2.03 -13.49 -4.99
CA LEU A 70 1.40 -14.81 -5.04
C LEU A 70 2.05 -15.78 -4.06
N LYS A 71 3.38 -15.83 -4.00
CA LYS A 71 4.12 -16.73 -3.09
C LYS A 71 3.90 -16.42 -1.60
N LYS A 72 3.48 -15.21 -1.26
CA LYS A 72 3.11 -14.81 0.11
C LYS A 72 1.67 -15.17 0.48
N LEU A 73 0.82 -15.44 -0.51
CA LEU A 73 -0.55 -15.86 -0.26
C LEU A 73 -0.63 -17.35 0.10
N PRO A 74 -1.37 -17.73 1.17
CA PRO A 74 -1.47 -19.13 1.61
C PRO A 74 -1.89 -20.10 0.48
N ASN A 75 -2.78 -19.65 -0.41
CA ASN A 75 -3.28 -20.47 -1.51
C ASN A 75 -2.23 -20.81 -2.58
N PHE A 76 -1.14 -20.04 -2.67
CA PHE A 76 -0.09 -20.20 -3.66
C PHE A 76 1.30 -20.39 -3.05
N ALA A 77 1.42 -20.41 -1.71
CA ALA A 77 2.70 -20.46 -1.00
C ALA A 77 3.56 -21.65 -1.43
N ASP A 78 2.95 -22.81 -1.63
CA ASP A 78 3.65 -24.05 -2.02
C ASP A 78 3.81 -24.22 -3.53
N TYR A 79 3.29 -23.29 -4.35
CA TYR A 79 3.36 -23.40 -5.81
C TYR A 79 4.79 -23.18 -6.31
N GLN A 80 5.17 -23.93 -7.34
CA GLN A 80 6.44 -23.73 -8.03
C GLN A 80 6.29 -22.62 -9.08
N ILE A 81 7.30 -21.76 -9.20
CA ILE A 81 7.37 -20.80 -10.29
C ILE A 81 7.99 -21.50 -11.49
N VAL A 82 7.31 -21.44 -12.64
CA VAL A 82 7.74 -22.02 -13.92
C VAL A 82 7.87 -20.88 -14.91
N ARG A 83 9.08 -20.67 -15.41
CA ARG A 83 9.39 -19.62 -16.39
C ARG A 83 9.43 -20.23 -17.80
N SER A 84 8.47 -19.87 -18.64
CA SER A 84 8.35 -20.43 -20.01
C SER A 84 7.45 -19.56 -20.88
N ARG A 85 7.70 -19.54 -22.19
CA ARG A 85 6.79 -18.98 -23.21
C ARG A 85 6.05 -20.09 -24.00
N ASP A 86 6.28 -21.37 -23.66
CA ASP A 86 5.58 -22.50 -24.29
C ASP A 86 4.12 -22.55 -23.82
N PRO A 87 3.15 -22.36 -24.74
CA PRO A 87 1.73 -22.40 -24.38
C PRO A 87 1.30 -23.74 -23.75
N ALA A 88 1.93 -24.85 -24.13
CA ALA A 88 1.61 -26.16 -23.57
C ALA A 88 2.07 -26.32 -22.11
N ILE A 89 3.08 -25.57 -21.69
CA ILE A 89 3.52 -25.46 -20.28
C ILE A 89 2.60 -24.51 -19.54
N LEU A 90 2.35 -23.32 -20.09
CA LEU A 90 1.51 -22.29 -19.46
C LEU A 90 0.07 -22.78 -19.25
N GLU A 91 -0.46 -23.59 -20.16
CA GLU A 91 -1.80 -24.20 -20.01
C GLU A 91 -1.91 -25.10 -18.77
N LYS A 92 -0.82 -25.69 -18.31
CA LYS A 92 -0.77 -26.53 -17.11
C LYS A 92 -0.61 -25.75 -15.82
N CYS A 93 -0.26 -24.46 -15.90
CA CYS A 93 -0.12 -23.60 -14.73
C CYS A 93 -1.50 -23.21 -14.19
N GLU A 94 -1.66 -23.26 -12.87
CA GLU A 94 -2.88 -22.80 -12.19
C GLU A 94 -3.09 -21.31 -12.40
N ILE A 95 -2.02 -20.52 -12.31
CA ILE A 95 -2.03 -19.07 -12.47
C ILE A 95 -0.87 -18.66 -13.38
N VAL A 96 -1.09 -17.70 -14.25
CA VAL A 96 -0.07 -17.20 -15.19
C VAL A 96 -0.04 -15.67 -15.12
N VAL A 97 1.16 -15.10 -15.04
CA VAL A 97 1.41 -13.65 -15.00
C VAL A 97 2.37 -13.26 -16.13
N ASP A 98 2.14 -12.12 -16.74
CA ASP A 98 3.01 -11.43 -17.69
C ASP A 98 3.39 -12.24 -18.94
N VAL A 99 2.58 -13.21 -19.32
CA VAL A 99 2.80 -14.02 -20.53
C VAL A 99 1.51 -14.70 -20.99
N GLY A 100 1.42 -14.94 -22.29
CA GLY A 100 0.31 -15.68 -22.89
C GLY A 100 -0.73 -14.82 -23.60
N GLY A 101 -0.63 -13.49 -23.51
CA GLY A 101 -1.49 -12.54 -24.22
C GLY A 101 -2.96 -12.55 -23.77
N VAL A 102 -3.24 -12.94 -22.51
CA VAL A 102 -4.61 -13.04 -21.99
C VAL A 102 -4.70 -12.45 -20.60
N TYR A 103 -5.69 -11.55 -20.43
CA TYR A 103 -6.18 -11.16 -19.11
C TYR A 103 -7.59 -11.70 -18.89
N ASP A 104 -7.72 -12.65 -17.98
CA ASP A 104 -9.01 -13.17 -17.48
C ASP A 104 -8.85 -13.67 -16.03
N HIS A 105 -9.42 -12.94 -15.09
CA HIS A 105 -9.37 -13.28 -13.65
C HIS A 105 -9.99 -14.67 -13.36
N ARG A 106 -11.04 -15.06 -14.08
CA ARG A 106 -11.74 -16.34 -13.85
C ARG A 106 -10.86 -17.56 -14.19
N THR A 107 -9.97 -17.38 -15.17
CA THR A 107 -9.01 -18.42 -15.58
C THR A 107 -7.62 -18.20 -15.00
N LYS A 108 -7.46 -17.17 -14.14
CA LYS A 108 -6.21 -16.76 -13.49
C LYS A 108 -5.09 -16.49 -14.50
N ARG A 109 -5.39 -15.71 -15.52
CA ARG A 109 -4.44 -15.25 -16.54
C ARG A 109 -4.30 -13.73 -16.42
N TYR A 110 -3.09 -13.25 -16.18
CA TYR A 110 -2.80 -11.85 -15.83
C TYR A 110 -1.65 -11.33 -16.68
N ASP A 111 -1.89 -11.28 -17.98
CA ASP A 111 -1.00 -10.64 -18.94
C ASP A 111 -1.64 -9.31 -19.39
N HIS A 112 -0.85 -8.26 -19.59
CA HIS A 112 -1.30 -6.93 -19.95
C HIS A 112 -0.88 -6.50 -21.38
N HIS A 113 -0.27 -7.42 -22.14
CA HIS A 113 0.32 -7.14 -23.46
C HIS A 113 -0.69 -7.11 -24.61
N GLN A 114 -2.00 -7.28 -24.35
CA GLN A 114 -3.01 -7.18 -25.40
C GLN A 114 -3.12 -5.75 -25.92
N ARG A 115 -3.36 -5.60 -27.23
CA ARG A 115 -3.43 -4.29 -27.91
C ARG A 115 -4.47 -3.36 -27.30
N ASP A 116 -5.59 -3.91 -26.87
CA ASP A 116 -6.77 -3.23 -26.34
C ASP A 116 -6.86 -3.26 -24.81
N PHE A 117 -5.83 -3.77 -24.14
CA PHE A 117 -5.77 -3.75 -22.69
C PHE A 117 -5.49 -2.34 -22.16
N ASN A 118 -6.42 -1.81 -21.35
CA ASN A 118 -6.34 -0.48 -20.75
C ASN A 118 -6.89 -0.46 -19.31
N ASP A 119 -6.92 -1.62 -18.64
CA ASP A 119 -7.41 -1.64 -17.26
C ASP A 119 -6.48 -0.90 -16.30
N THR A 120 -7.11 -0.26 -15.33
CA THR A 120 -6.49 0.58 -14.30
C THR A 120 -7.05 0.18 -12.93
N MET A 121 -6.48 0.68 -11.83
CA MET A 121 -7.11 0.51 -10.52
C MET A 121 -8.51 1.09 -10.47
N LYS A 122 -8.75 2.19 -11.19
CA LYS A 122 -10.08 2.81 -11.28
C LYS A 122 -11.10 1.88 -11.93
N THR A 123 -10.75 1.21 -13.02
CA THR A 123 -11.67 0.31 -13.73
C THR A 123 -11.93 -0.98 -12.96
N LEU A 124 -10.94 -1.53 -12.27
CA LEU A 124 -11.05 -2.82 -11.58
C LEU A 124 -11.51 -2.72 -10.13
N THR A 125 -11.16 -1.64 -9.43
CA THR A 125 -11.36 -1.55 -7.97
C THR A 125 -12.14 -0.31 -7.53
N GLY A 126 -12.31 0.69 -8.41
CA GLY A 126 -12.92 1.98 -8.10
C GLY A 126 -11.97 2.99 -7.45
N LEU A 127 -10.70 2.65 -7.16
CA LEU A 127 -9.71 3.60 -6.67
C LEU A 127 -9.30 4.56 -7.79
N ASP A 128 -9.19 5.85 -7.49
CA ASP A 128 -8.96 6.90 -8.49
C ASP A 128 -7.49 6.97 -8.97
N PHE A 129 -7.03 5.88 -9.59
CA PHE A 129 -5.74 5.80 -10.29
C PHE A 129 -5.97 5.35 -11.73
N GLU A 130 -5.43 6.10 -12.67
CA GLU A 130 -5.62 5.92 -14.12
C GLU A 130 -4.38 5.33 -14.81
N THR A 131 -3.34 5.00 -14.05
CA THR A 131 -2.16 4.31 -14.57
C THR A 131 -2.55 2.93 -15.10
N LYS A 132 -2.19 2.63 -16.35
CA LYS A 132 -2.40 1.31 -16.95
C LYS A 132 -1.66 0.26 -16.14
N LEU A 133 -2.36 -0.84 -15.78
CA LEU A 133 -1.79 -1.90 -14.96
C LEU A 133 -0.79 -2.74 -15.74
N SER A 134 0.27 -3.17 -15.07
CA SER A 134 1.15 -4.26 -15.46
C SER A 134 0.67 -5.58 -14.84
N SER A 135 1.41 -6.65 -15.00
CA SER A 135 1.11 -7.92 -14.32
C SER A 135 1.12 -7.77 -12.80
N ALA A 136 2.00 -6.92 -12.24
CA ALA A 136 2.01 -6.59 -10.80
C ALA A 136 0.74 -5.89 -10.37
N GLY A 137 0.33 -4.86 -11.09
CA GLY A 137 -0.91 -4.13 -10.80
C GLY A 137 -2.15 -5.02 -10.89
N LEU A 138 -2.20 -5.92 -11.87
CA LEU A 138 -3.29 -6.91 -12.00
C LEU A 138 -3.36 -7.86 -10.79
N ILE A 139 -2.23 -8.41 -10.36
CA ILE A 139 -2.19 -9.26 -9.16
C ILE A 139 -2.54 -8.44 -7.91
N TYR A 140 -2.05 -7.21 -7.81
CA TYR A 140 -2.39 -6.33 -6.69
C TYR A 140 -3.88 -5.97 -6.65
N ALA A 141 -4.49 -5.65 -7.78
CA ALA A 141 -5.91 -5.34 -7.86
C ALA A 141 -6.79 -6.49 -7.35
N HIS A 142 -6.45 -7.74 -7.67
CA HIS A 142 -7.24 -8.92 -7.32
C HIS A 142 -6.89 -9.54 -5.98
N TYR A 143 -5.62 -9.47 -5.56
CA TYR A 143 -5.13 -10.19 -4.38
C TYR A 143 -4.46 -9.28 -3.33
N GLY A 144 -4.27 -7.99 -3.61
CA GLY A 144 -3.54 -7.07 -2.73
C GLY A 144 -4.18 -6.94 -1.35
N LYS A 145 -5.50 -6.86 -1.26
CA LYS A 145 -6.21 -6.82 0.04
C LYS A 145 -5.98 -8.10 0.84
N GLN A 146 -6.07 -9.27 0.21
CA GLN A 146 -5.78 -10.55 0.85
C GLN A 146 -4.33 -10.64 1.33
N LEU A 147 -3.38 -10.16 0.50
CA LEU A 147 -1.96 -10.13 0.85
C LEU A 147 -1.70 -9.27 2.08
N ILE A 148 -2.21 -8.03 2.09
CA ILE A 148 -2.04 -7.11 3.21
C ILE A 148 -2.70 -7.68 4.47
N ALA A 149 -3.93 -8.19 4.37
CA ALA A 149 -4.62 -8.84 5.49
C ALA A 149 -3.80 -10.01 6.06
N HIS A 150 -3.23 -10.84 5.19
CA HIS A 150 -2.38 -11.96 5.61
C HIS A 150 -1.10 -11.49 6.32
N LEU A 151 -0.41 -10.49 5.77
CA LEU A 151 0.86 -9.99 6.32
C LEU A 151 0.67 -9.18 7.61
N THR A 152 -0.46 -8.50 7.78
CA THR A 152 -0.71 -7.62 8.93
C THR A 152 -1.59 -8.25 10.02
N GLY A 153 -2.34 -9.29 9.69
CA GLY A 153 -3.35 -9.87 10.57
C GLY A 153 -4.66 -9.08 10.65
N ILE A 154 -4.83 -7.99 9.89
CA ILE A 154 -6.06 -7.22 9.84
C ILE A 154 -7.16 -8.08 9.22
N GLN A 155 -8.32 -8.17 9.90
CA GLN A 155 -9.45 -8.97 9.47
C GLN A 155 -10.55 -8.11 8.82
N GLY A 156 -11.23 -8.68 7.82
CA GLY A 156 -12.36 -8.05 7.11
C GLY A 156 -11.91 -7.28 5.86
N GLU A 157 -12.48 -7.64 4.71
CA GLU A 157 -12.13 -7.03 3.41
C GLU A 157 -12.51 -5.53 3.32
N ASP A 158 -13.51 -5.12 4.10
CA ASP A 158 -14.01 -3.73 4.19
C ASP A 158 -13.44 -2.99 5.41
N ASN A 159 -12.44 -3.54 6.08
CA ASN A 159 -11.82 -2.87 7.22
C ASN A 159 -11.16 -1.55 6.76
N PRO A 160 -11.50 -0.41 7.37
CA PRO A 160 -10.99 0.90 6.93
C PRO A 160 -9.47 0.99 6.93
N ASP A 161 -8.79 0.37 7.89
CA ASP A 161 -7.33 0.38 7.98
C ASP A 161 -6.72 -0.46 6.85
N LEU A 162 -7.33 -1.61 6.52
CA LEU A 162 -6.91 -2.43 5.38
C LEU A 162 -7.06 -1.66 4.07
N LEU A 163 -8.20 -1.00 3.86
CA LEU A 163 -8.47 -0.23 2.64
C LEU A 163 -7.49 0.94 2.50
N ARG A 164 -7.19 1.63 3.60
CA ARG A 164 -6.20 2.73 3.62
C ARG A 164 -4.79 2.25 3.31
N LEU A 165 -4.35 1.12 3.88
CA LEU A 165 -3.06 0.52 3.56
C LEU A 165 -3.00 0.06 2.09
N TYR A 166 -4.07 -0.53 1.58
CA TYR A 166 -4.18 -0.98 0.19
C TYR A 166 -4.04 0.19 -0.79
N GLU A 167 -4.77 1.27 -0.60
CA GLU A 167 -4.65 2.47 -1.43
C GLU A 167 -3.26 3.11 -1.31
N ARG A 168 -2.76 3.25 -0.08
CA ARG A 168 -1.46 3.88 0.18
C ARG A 168 -0.28 3.12 -0.44
N LEU A 169 -0.29 1.80 -0.35
CA LEU A 169 0.74 0.96 -0.96
C LEU A 169 0.66 1.00 -2.48
N TYR A 170 -0.55 1.04 -3.06
CA TYR A 170 -0.67 1.25 -4.49
C TYR A 170 -0.02 2.58 -4.90
N LYS A 171 -0.49 3.70 -4.33
CA LYS A 171 0.00 5.06 -4.62
C LYS A 171 1.52 5.21 -4.50
N THR A 172 2.13 4.55 -3.52
CA THR A 172 3.53 4.82 -3.17
C THR A 172 4.52 3.72 -3.54
N PHE A 173 4.03 2.59 -4.06
CA PHE A 173 4.87 1.47 -4.44
C PHE A 173 4.44 0.85 -5.77
N VAL A 174 3.22 0.33 -5.88
CA VAL A 174 2.80 -0.49 -7.02
C VAL A 174 2.64 0.34 -8.29
N GLU A 175 2.03 1.53 -8.20
CA GLU A 175 1.79 2.40 -9.34
C GLU A 175 3.06 2.73 -10.13
N SER A 176 4.19 2.92 -9.44
CA SER A 176 5.47 3.18 -10.13
C SER A 176 6.00 1.95 -10.88
N VAL A 177 5.68 0.74 -10.42
CA VAL A 177 6.01 -0.50 -11.16
C VAL A 177 5.17 -0.58 -12.41
N ASP A 178 3.85 -0.35 -12.30
CA ASP A 178 2.93 -0.33 -13.43
C ASP A 178 3.32 0.72 -14.48
N ALA A 179 3.60 1.95 -14.03
CA ALA A 179 3.96 3.05 -14.93
C ALA A 179 5.25 2.78 -15.72
N ILE A 180 6.31 2.33 -15.03
CA ILE A 180 7.60 2.07 -15.67
C ILE A 180 7.49 0.90 -16.66
N ASP A 181 6.77 -0.15 -16.31
CA ASP A 181 6.59 -1.31 -17.17
C ASP A 181 5.81 -0.96 -18.45
N ASN A 182 4.80 -0.11 -18.34
CA ASN A 182 4.04 0.39 -19.48
C ASN A 182 4.70 1.56 -20.22
N GLY A 183 5.91 1.96 -19.86
CA GLY A 183 6.64 3.06 -20.50
C GLY A 183 5.99 4.44 -20.30
N ILE A 184 5.31 4.64 -19.18
CA ILE A 184 4.68 5.91 -18.81
C ILE A 184 5.72 6.79 -18.12
N ASP A 185 6.00 7.94 -18.68
CA ASP A 185 6.93 8.91 -18.11
C ASP A 185 6.33 9.62 -16.88
N GLN A 186 7.18 9.88 -15.88
CA GLN A 186 6.76 10.54 -14.64
C GLN A 186 6.37 12.03 -14.86
N TYR A 187 6.86 12.63 -15.93
CA TYR A 187 6.61 14.05 -16.28
C TYR A 187 6.82 14.26 -17.78
N GLU A 188 6.31 15.35 -18.29
CA GLU A 188 6.53 15.76 -19.69
C GLU A 188 7.90 16.40 -19.89
N GLY A 189 8.58 16.05 -20.99
CA GLY A 189 9.84 16.65 -21.41
C GLY A 189 11.09 15.86 -21.02
N THR A 190 12.27 16.50 -21.14
CA THR A 190 13.56 15.84 -20.89
C THR A 190 13.93 15.86 -19.40
N PRO A 191 14.30 14.71 -18.81
CA PRO A 191 14.80 14.65 -17.44
C PRO A 191 16.01 15.53 -17.23
N LYS A 192 16.07 16.27 -16.11
CA LYS A 192 17.26 17.04 -15.74
C LYS A 192 18.43 16.17 -15.28
N TYR A 193 18.14 14.97 -14.84
CA TYR A 193 19.10 13.95 -14.41
C TYR A 193 18.49 12.56 -14.54
N GLN A 194 19.34 11.53 -14.57
CA GLN A 194 18.90 10.14 -14.68
C GLN A 194 18.71 9.51 -13.29
N LEU A 195 17.52 8.93 -13.05
CA LEU A 195 17.25 8.08 -11.88
C LEU A 195 17.72 6.65 -12.19
N ALA A 196 18.90 6.27 -11.68
CA ALA A 196 19.54 4.99 -11.99
C ALA A 196 19.39 3.93 -10.88
N SER A 197 18.79 4.25 -9.73
CA SER A 197 18.69 3.36 -8.57
C SER A 197 17.25 3.12 -8.11
N THR A 198 16.31 3.06 -9.06
CA THR A 198 14.93 2.70 -8.79
C THR A 198 14.79 1.20 -8.49
N LEU A 199 13.69 0.75 -7.91
CA LEU A 199 13.40 -0.66 -7.71
C LEU A 199 13.50 -1.43 -9.03
N ASN A 200 12.91 -0.93 -10.11
CA ASN A 200 12.98 -1.52 -11.45
C ASN A 200 14.43 -1.70 -11.93
N SER A 201 15.29 -0.69 -11.75
CA SER A 201 16.70 -0.81 -12.16
C SER A 201 17.49 -1.80 -11.30
N ARG A 202 17.17 -1.93 -10.01
CA ARG A 202 17.78 -2.91 -9.11
C ARG A 202 17.37 -4.34 -9.49
N VAL A 203 16.09 -4.56 -9.79
CA VAL A 203 15.59 -5.84 -10.32
C VAL A 203 16.25 -6.17 -11.67
N GLN A 204 16.29 -5.21 -12.59
CA GLN A 204 16.92 -5.40 -13.89
C GLN A 204 18.40 -5.79 -13.76
N SER A 205 19.12 -5.23 -12.79
CA SER A 205 20.52 -5.54 -12.51
C SER A 205 20.75 -6.95 -11.95
N CYS A 206 19.71 -7.64 -11.51
CA CYS A 206 19.78 -9.05 -11.11
C CYS A 206 19.86 -9.99 -12.32
N ASN A 207 19.42 -9.58 -13.51
CA ASN A 207 19.54 -10.42 -14.71
C ASN A 207 20.99 -10.79 -14.98
N PRO A 208 21.29 -12.05 -15.39
CA PRO A 208 22.66 -12.42 -15.75
C PRO A 208 23.25 -11.50 -16.80
N ALA A 209 24.55 -11.18 -16.68
CA ALA A 209 25.25 -10.40 -17.67
C ALA A 209 25.34 -11.17 -18.99
N TRP A 210 25.36 -10.45 -20.12
CA TRP A 210 25.42 -11.08 -21.45
C TRP A 210 26.67 -11.97 -21.67
N ASN A 211 27.71 -11.71 -20.91
CA ASN A 211 29.00 -12.41 -20.98
C ASN A 211 29.28 -13.30 -19.76
N ASP A 212 28.26 -13.60 -18.96
CA ASP A 212 28.38 -14.55 -17.86
C ASP A 212 28.63 -15.96 -18.44
N PRO A 213 29.73 -16.64 -18.08
CA PRO A 213 30.02 -17.95 -18.60
C PRO A 213 29.12 -19.06 -18.04
N ASN A 214 28.43 -18.81 -16.92
CA ASN A 214 27.57 -19.78 -16.23
C ASN A 214 26.29 -19.09 -15.70
N PRO A 215 25.43 -18.59 -16.59
CA PRO A 215 24.25 -17.85 -16.18
C PRO A 215 23.25 -18.78 -15.47
N ASP A 216 22.70 -18.32 -14.37
CA ASP A 216 21.60 -18.97 -13.62
C ASP A 216 20.41 -18.00 -13.51
N PRO A 217 19.54 -17.95 -14.54
CA PRO A 217 18.43 -17.02 -14.57
C PRO A 217 17.40 -17.27 -13.45
N ASP A 218 17.23 -18.52 -13.01
CA ASP A 218 16.24 -18.85 -11.98
C ASP A 218 16.71 -18.42 -10.59
N LYS A 219 18.00 -18.61 -10.30
CA LYS A 219 18.60 -18.05 -9.07
C LYS A 219 18.57 -16.51 -9.08
N SER A 220 18.85 -15.90 -10.22
CA SER A 220 18.77 -14.45 -10.41
C SER A 220 17.34 -13.93 -10.19
N PHE A 221 16.34 -14.62 -10.72
CA PHE A 221 14.92 -14.33 -10.50
C PHE A 221 14.54 -14.44 -9.02
N CYS A 222 14.99 -15.50 -8.34
CA CYS A 222 14.79 -15.62 -6.90
C CYS A 222 15.37 -14.45 -6.12
N ARG A 223 16.59 -14.00 -6.46
CA ARG A 223 17.22 -12.84 -5.83
C ARG A 223 16.46 -11.54 -6.09
N ALA A 224 15.99 -11.32 -7.31
CA ALA A 224 15.16 -10.15 -7.65
C ALA A 224 13.86 -10.15 -6.83
N ARG A 225 13.21 -11.31 -6.69
CA ARG A 225 11.99 -11.46 -5.89
C ARG A 225 12.21 -11.16 -4.40
N GLU A 226 13.34 -11.55 -3.83
CA GLU A 226 13.72 -11.19 -2.46
C GLU A 226 13.83 -9.66 -2.30
N ILE A 227 14.54 -8.97 -3.22
CA ILE A 227 14.71 -7.51 -3.19
C ILE A 227 13.35 -6.79 -3.20
N VAL A 228 12.47 -7.16 -4.13
CA VAL A 228 11.14 -6.54 -4.23
C VAL A 228 10.30 -6.81 -2.98
N GLY A 229 10.39 -8.04 -2.49
CA GLY A 229 9.65 -8.47 -1.30
C GLY A 229 10.07 -7.76 -0.03
N GLU A 230 11.38 -7.68 0.22
CA GLU A 230 11.94 -6.96 1.36
C GLU A 230 11.47 -5.49 1.36
N GLU A 231 11.59 -4.80 0.21
CA GLU A 231 11.19 -3.39 0.11
C GLU A 231 9.68 -3.18 0.29
N PHE A 232 8.86 -4.09 -0.23
CA PHE A 232 7.41 -4.05 -0.02
C PHE A 232 7.04 -4.27 1.44
N GLU A 233 7.61 -5.28 2.10
CA GLU A 233 7.33 -5.58 3.51
C GLU A 233 7.84 -4.48 4.45
N GLU A 234 9.02 -3.90 4.19
CA GLU A 234 9.53 -2.74 4.95
C GLU A 234 8.57 -1.55 4.84
N LYS A 235 8.09 -1.26 3.64
CA LYS A 235 7.14 -0.17 3.41
C LYS A 235 5.79 -0.41 4.08
N LEU A 236 5.25 -1.63 3.97
CA LEU A 236 4.04 -2.04 4.68
C LEU A 236 4.23 -1.92 6.20
N GLY A 237 5.35 -2.40 6.72
CA GLY A 237 5.69 -2.31 8.14
C GLY A 237 5.75 -0.86 8.64
N TYR A 238 6.36 0.04 7.86
CA TYR A 238 6.38 1.47 8.17
C TYR A 238 4.96 2.06 8.19
N PHE A 239 4.14 1.75 7.18
CA PHE A 239 2.77 2.26 7.14
C PHE A 239 1.93 1.74 8.29
N LEU A 240 2.03 0.47 8.61
CA LEU A 240 1.27 -0.14 9.71
C LEU A 240 1.69 0.42 11.08
N ASN A 241 3.02 0.52 11.34
CA ASN A 241 3.54 0.76 12.68
C ASN A 241 3.86 2.23 12.98
N ALA A 242 4.03 3.07 11.96
CA ALA A 242 4.41 4.48 12.13
C ALA A 242 3.42 5.44 11.48
N TRP A 243 3.08 5.22 10.21
CA TRP A 243 2.21 6.15 9.47
C TRP A 243 0.75 6.07 9.94
N MET A 244 0.13 4.90 9.96
CA MET A 244 -1.26 4.74 10.39
C MET A 244 -1.55 5.29 11.79
N PRO A 245 -0.75 4.99 12.82
CA PRO A 245 -0.97 5.54 14.15
C PRO A 245 -0.87 7.07 14.22
N ALA A 246 -0.11 7.70 13.33
CA ALA A 246 0.07 9.15 13.32
C ALA A 246 -1.23 9.91 13.00
N ARG A 247 -2.16 9.30 12.26
CA ARG A 247 -3.43 9.92 11.86
C ARG A 247 -4.23 10.44 13.05
N HIS A 248 -4.34 9.64 14.09
CA HIS A 248 -5.07 10.03 15.31
C HIS A 248 -4.51 11.32 15.93
N PHE A 249 -3.18 11.45 16.03
CA PHE A 249 -2.55 12.66 16.57
C PHE A 249 -2.76 13.89 15.70
N VAL A 250 -2.82 13.71 14.37
CA VAL A 250 -3.12 14.81 13.44
C VAL A 250 -4.58 15.25 13.58
N GLU A 251 -5.51 14.31 13.68
CA GLU A 251 -6.93 14.57 13.90
C GLU A 251 -7.18 15.33 15.23
N GLU A 252 -6.53 14.88 16.30
CA GLU A 252 -6.58 15.58 17.60
C GLU A 252 -6.03 17.01 17.51
N ALA A 253 -4.90 17.20 16.85
CA ALA A 253 -4.31 18.53 16.68
C ALA A 253 -5.23 19.46 15.88
N ILE A 254 -5.91 18.95 14.85
CA ILE A 254 -6.90 19.71 14.07
C ILE A 254 -8.09 20.11 14.95
N LYS A 255 -8.64 19.18 15.75
CA LYS A 255 -9.76 19.46 16.65
C LYS A 255 -9.42 20.49 17.72
N ASN A 256 -8.21 20.42 18.29
CA ASN A 256 -7.76 21.26 19.39
C ASN A 256 -7.03 22.54 18.92
N ARG A 257 -7.06 22.88 17.63
CA ARG A 257 -6.31 24.03 17.07
C ARG A 257 -6.65 25.38 17.69
N PHE A 258 -7.89 25.55 18.10
CA PHE A 258 -8.34 26.80 18.76
C PHE A 258 -7.84 26.94 20.20
N GLU A 259 -7.39 25.86 20.85
CA GLU A 259 -6.71 25.90 22.14
C GLU A 259 -5.26 26.39 21.99
N VAL A 260 -4.67 26.24 20.81
CA VAL A 260 -3.33 26.73 20.50
C VAL A 260 -3.34 28.22 20.21
N HIS A 261 -4.28 28.65 19.36
CA HIS A 261 -4.46 30.09 19.02
C HIS A 261 -5.89 30.31 18.48
N GLU A 262 -6.48 31.46 18.81
CA GLU A 262 -7.85 31.84 18.48
C GLU A 262 -8.17 31.81 16.97
N SER A 263 -7.17 31.98 16.09
CA SER A 263 -7.33 31.89 14.63
C SER A 263 -7.57 30.48 14.15
N GLY A 264 -7.26 29.43 14.92
CA GLY A 264 -7.28 28.03 14.51
C GLY A 264 -6.30 27.65 13.40
N LYS A 265 -5.33 28.54 13.06
CA LYS A 265 -4.39 28.33 11.94
C LYS A 265 -3.10 27.58 12.33
N ILE A 266 -2.92 27.25 13.60
CA ILE A 266 -1.71 26.61 14.15
C ILE A 266 -2.07 25.25 14.72
N LEU A 267 -1.45 24.19 14.22
CA LEU A 267 -1.53 22.85 14.80
C LEU A 267 -0.37 22.64 15.79
N PHE A 268 -0.62 21.90 16.85
CA PHE A 268 0.38 21.53 17.83
C PHE A 268 0.42 20.03 18.02
N PHE A 269 1.57 19.40 17.75
CA PHE A 269 1.78 17.98 18.00
C PHE A 269 2.54 17.79 19.32
N ALA A 270 1.87 17.19 20.30
CA ALA A 270 2.46 16.88 21.60
C ALA A 270 3.53 15.78 21.49
N SER A 271 3.31 14.79 20.62
CA SER A 271 4.30 13.78 20.25
C SER A 271 5.14 14.31 19.10
N GLY A 272 6.47 14.44 19.29
CA GLY A 272 7.35 15.04 18.30
C GLY A 272 7.44 14.23 17.01
N HIS A 273 7.73 14.90 15.92
CA HIS A 273 8.12 14.37 14.61
C HIS A 273 7.30 13.17 14.07
N ILE A 274 5.99 13.33 14.04
CA ILE A 274 5.09 12.35 13.39
C ILE A 274 4.99 12.61 11.89
N PRO A 275 4.70 11.61 11.05
CA PRO A 275 4.42 11.78 9.63
C PRO A 275 3.02 12.40 9.43
N TRP A 276 2.91 13.71 9.58
CA TRP A 276 1.65 14.43 9.65
C TRP A 276 1.10 14.89 8.30
N LYS A 277 1.98 15.10 7.31
CA LYS A 277 1.65 15.85 6.10
C LYS A 277 0.49 15.25 5.30
N GLU A 278 0.58 13.99 4.94
CA GLU A 278 -0.46 13.32 4.17
C GLU A 278 -1.77 13.22 4.95
N HIS A 279 -1.68 12.83 6.21
CA HIS A 279 -2.86 12.76 7.09
C HIS A 279 -3.57 14.10 7.24
N PHE A 280 -2.79 15.19 7.27
CA PHE A 280 -3.36 16.53 7.34
C PHE A 280 -4.21 16.82 6.10
N PHE A 281 -3.69 16.60 4.88
CA PHE A 281 -4.45 16.88 3.66
C PHE A 281 -5.67 15.96 3.49
N GLU A 282 -5.57 14.70 3.88
CA GLU A 282 -6.71 13.79 3.90
C GLU A 282 -7.79 14.27 4.89
N LEU A 283 -7.40 14.58 6.13
CA LEU A 283 -8.31 15.04 7.18
C LEU A 283 -8.89 16.42 6.89
N GLU A 284 -8.11 17.34 6.34
CA GLU A 284 -8.59 18.66 5.93
C GLU A 284 -9.75 18.54 4.93
N LYS A 285 -9.63 17.66 3.94
CA LYS A 285 -10.68 17.35 2.97
C LYS A 285 -11.88 16.61 3.61
N GLU A 286 -11.62 15.57 4.40
CA GLU A 286 -12.68 14.78 5.04
C GLU A 286 -13.50 15.62 6.04
N MET A 287 -12.89 16.60 6.67
CA MET A 287 -13.52 17.50 7.64
C MET A 287 -14.01 18.81 7.02
N GLU A 288 -13.89 18.96 5.69
CA GLU A 288 -14.31 20.18 4.93
C GLU A 288 -13.66 21.47 5.44
N LEU A 289 -12.34 21.43 5.75
CA LEU A 289 -11.58 22.52 6.34
C LEU A 289 -10.66 23.29 5.38
N GLU A 290 -10.73 23.02 4.07
CA GLU A 290 -9.85 23.63 3.06
C GLU A 290 -9.92 25.18 3.06
N ASN A 291 -11.03 25.77 3.50
CA ASN A 291 -11.23 27.21 3.59
C ASN A 291 -10.76 27.83 4.92
N GLU A 292 -10.42 27.02 5.92
CA GLU A 292 -9.98 27.47 7.24
C GLU A 292 -8.53 27.99 7.25
N ASN A 293 -7.78 27.76 6.18
CA ASN A 293 -6.41 28.19 5.98
C ASN A 293 -5.48 27.84 7.15
N ILE A 294 -5.55 26.58 7.62
CA ILE A 294 -4.60 26.04 8.59
C ILE A 294 -3.21 26.08 7.98
N SER A 295 -2.27 26.79 8.58
CA SER A 295 -1.06 27.22 7.87
C SER A 295 0.26 26.79 8.51
N LEU A 296 0.26 26.47 9.81
CA LEU A 296 1.45 26.15 10.57
C LEU A 296 1.27 24.90 11.42
N VAL A 297 2.36 24.13 11.57
CA VAL A 297 2.48 23.06 12.55
C VAL A 297 3.64 23.36 13.51
N VAL A 298 3.44 23.06 14.79
CA VAL A 298 4.44 23.20 15.86
C VAL A 298 4.67 21.83 16.49
N TYR A 299 5.93 21.42 16.65
CA TYR A 299 6.30 20.13 17.22
C TYR A 299 7.72 20.15 17.79
N SER A 300 8.06 19.16 18.63
CA SER A 300 9.45 18.90 19.02
C SER A 300 10.12 17.93 18.02
N ASP A 301 11.39 18.16 17.69
CA ASP A 301 12.18 17.20 16.92
C ASP A 301 12.73 16.05 17.79
N THR A 302 13.38 15.09 17.15
CA THR A 302 13.99 13.94 17.85
C THR A 302 15.10 14.31 18.83
N SER A 303 15.67 15.53 18.74
CA SER A 303 16.64 16.06 19.67
C SER A 303 16.02 16.88 20.83
N GLY A 304 14.70 16.95 20.89
CA GLY A 304 13.95 17.72 21.88
C GLY A 304 13.90 19.23 21.59
N LYS A 305 14.39 19.68 20.43
CA LYS A 305 14.29 21.09 20.01
C LYS A 305 12.94 21.35 19.34
N TRP A 306 12.43 22.55 19.52
CA TRP A 306 11.13 22.95 19.00
C TRP A 306 11.19 23.50 17.59
N ARG A 307 10.21 23.16 16.77
CA ARG A 307 10.08 23.54 15.36
C ARG A 307 8.71 24.15 15.08
N VAL A 308 8.69 25.15 14.21
CA VAL A 308 7.50 25.62 13.51
C VAL A 308 7.72 25.39 12.03
N GLN A 309 6.75 24.78 11.36
CA GLN A 309 6.82 24.46 9.93
C GLN A 309 5.57 24.97 9.24
N ALA A 310 5.76 25.62 8.10
CA ALA A 310 4.66 26.03 7.24
C ALA A 310 4.06 24.83 6.50
N ILE A 311 2.73 24.80 6.43
CA ILE A 311 2.00 23.78 5.67
C ILE A 311 2.09 24.15 4.18
N PRO A 312 2.44 23.19 3.29
CA PRO A 312 2.44 23.42 1.86
C PRO A 312 1.04 23.77 1.32
N VAL A 313 0.97 24.40 0.15
CA VAL A 313 -0.30 24.71 -0.50
C VAL A 313 -1.06 23.45 -0.95
N SER A 314 -0.33 22.35 -1.25
CA SER A 314 -0.89 21.02 -1.54
C SER A 314 0.07 19.91 -1.13
N GLU A 315 -0.42 18.67 -1.11
CA GLU A 315 0.39 17.48 -0.80
C GLU A 315 1.62 17.36 -1.72
N MET A 316 1.45 17.68 -3.01
CA MET A 316 2.48 17.59 -4.05
C MET A 316 3.37 18.83 -4.16
N SER A 317 3.04 19.92 -3.46
CA SER A 317 3.85 21.13 -3.50
C SER A 317 5.19 20.91 -2.80
N GLY A 318 6.29 21.27 -3.46
CA GLY A 318 7.64 21.16 -2.90
C GLY A 318 7.90 22.19 -1.80
N PHE A 319 8.28 23.42 -2.20
CA PHE A 319 8.60 24.52 -1.28
C PHE A 319 7.58 25.64 -1.30
N GLU A 320 6.47 25.50 -1.99
CA GLU A 320 5.39 26.46 -1.97
C GLU A 320 4.49 26.19 -0.76
N ASN A 321 4.41 27.16 0.15
CA ASN A 321 3.72 27.03 1.43
C ASN A 321 2.61 28.07 1.55
N ARG A 322 1.58 27.78 2.35
CA ARG A 322 0.43 28.67 2.64
C ARG A 322 0.86 29.98 3.29
N VAL A 323 1.94 29.93 4.06
CA VAL A 323 2.54 31.08 4.72
C VAL A 323 4.05 30.94 4.72
N LYS A 324 4.78 32.06 4.79
CA LYS A 324 6.22 32.07 5.02
C LYS A 324 6.52 32.61 6.40
N ILE A 325 7.34 31.88 7.15
CA ILE A 325 7.83 32.34 8.44
C ILE A 325 8.71 33.56 8.17
N PRO A 326 8.43 34.70 8.77
CA PRO A 326 9.29 35.88 8.65
C PRO A 326 10.72 35.58 9.10
N TRP A 327 11.62 36.54 8.96
CA TRP A 327 13.03 36.41 9.38
C TRP A 327 13.82 35.34 8.64
N MET A 328 13.51 35.12 7.35
CA MET A 328 14.19 34.15 6.51
C MET A 328 15.71 34.34 6.51
N GLY A 329 16.46 33.29 6.79
CA GLY A 329 17.92 33.26 6.80
C GLY A 329 18.55 33.72 8.11
N PHE A 330 17.81 34.35 9.01
CA PHE A 330 18.37 34.80 10.29
C PHE A 330 18.51 33.63 11.29
N ARG A 331 19.52 33.78 12.18
CA ARG A 331 19.88 32.77 13.17
C ARG A 331 20.27 33.41 14.49
N ASP A 332 20.12 32.63 15.57
CA ASP A 332 20.62 32.88 16.91
C ASP A 332 20.36 34.32 17.39
N GLN A 333 21.37 35.05 17.86
CA GLN A 333 21.23 36.38 18.43
C GLN A 333 20.60 37.39 17.45
N GLU A 334 20.99 37.36 16.18
CA GLU A 334 20.40 38.26 15.18
C GLU A 334 18.91 37.99 14.97
N LEU A 335 18.49 36.69 15.00
CA LEU A 335 17.09 36.33 14.95
C LEU A 335 16.33 36.76 16.22
N GLU A 336 16.93 36.60 17.40
CA GLU A 336 16.34 37.04 18.65
C GLU A 336 16.11 38.58 18.62
N GLU A 337 17.07 39.35 18.16
CA GLU A 337 16.97 40.83 18.06
C GLU A 337 15.88 41.27 17.06
N LYS A 338 15.81 40.62 15.87
CA LYS A 338 14.85 40.99 14.82
C LYS A 338 13.42 40.53 15.10
N SER A 339 13.28 39.36 15.69
CA SER A 339 11.96 38.79 16.01
C SER A 339 11.41 39.25 17.34
N GLY A 340 12.30 39.69 18.25
CA GLY A 340 11.95 39.96 19.65
C GLY A 340 11.53 38.70 20.42
N ILE A 341 12.01 37.50 19.99
CA ILE A 341 11.66 36.21 20.59
C ILE A 341 12.91 35.61 21.25
N PRO A 342 13.00 35.60 22.59
CA PRO A 342 14.12 34.98 23.30
C PRO A 342 14.27 33.49 22.95
N GLY A 343 15.49 33.04 22.65
CA GLY A 343 15.78 31.66 22.31
C GLY A 343 15.39 31.24 20.89
N ALA A 344 15.00 32.20 20.03
CA ALA A 344 14.81 31.93 18.61
C ALA A 344 16.14 31.42 17.99
N GLY A 345 16.13 30.24 17.35
CA GLY A 345 17.34 29.58 16.90
C GLY A 345 17.65 29.80 15.43
N PHE A 346 16.66 29.64 14.56
CA PHE A 346 16.83 29.86 13.14
C PHE A 346 15.50 29.98 12.40
N VAL A 347 15.53 30.59 11.20
CA VAL A 347 14.54 30.43 10.15
C VAL A 347 15.26 30.08 8.85
N HIS A 348 14.77 29.07 8.17
CA HIS A 348 15.33 28.65 6.88
C HIS A 348 15.20 29.76 5.82
N MET A 349 16.14 29.80 4.85
CA MET A 349 16.17 30.82 3.79
C MET A 349 14.86 30.95 3.00
N THR A 350 14.10 29.87 2.84
CA THR A 350 12.82 29.88 2.13
C THR A 350 11.61 30.14 3.02
N GLY A 351 11.80 30.27 4.34
CA GLY A 351 10.74 30.52 5.29
C GLY A 351 9.80 29.35 5.58
N PHE A 352 10.13 28.11 5.13
CA PHE A 352 9.24 26.96 5.33
C PHE A 352 9.33 26.36 6.75
N ILE A 353 10.46 26.54 7.44
CA ILE A 353 10.69 26.00 8.77
C ILE A 353 11.55 26.97 9.61
N GLY A 354 11.21 27.06 10.89
CA GLY A 354 12.01 27.74 11.91
C GLY A 354 12.11 26.91 13.18
N GLY A 355 12.91 27.35 14.12
CA GLY A 355 13.06 26.68 15.40
C GLY A 355 13.48 27.59 16.53
N ALA A 356 13.12 27.16 17.74
CA ALA A 356 13.49 27.86 18.99
C ALA A 356 13.94 26.83 20.05
N LYS A 357 14.59 27.35 21.11
CA LYS A 357 15.07 26.55 22.25
C LYS A 357 13.91 26.01 23.10
N THR A 358 12.78 26.73 23.17
CA THR A 358 11.64 26.38 24.02
C THR A 358 10.35 26.31 23.23
N LYS A 359 9.33 25.64 23.81
CA LYS A 359 7.98 25.56 23.28
C LYS A 359 7.36 26.95 23.13
N GLU A 360 7.51 27.77 24.16
CA GLU A 360 6.98 29.15 24.20
C GLU A 360 7.59 30.00 23.08
N GLY A 361 8.90 29.87 22.87
CA GLY A 361 9.61 30.60 21.81
C GLY A 361 9.11 30.21 20.41
N VAL A 362 8.92 28.92 20.14
CA VAL A 362 8.42 28.50 18.82
C VAL A 362 6.95 28.80 18.60
N LEU A 363 6.12 28.76 19.66
CA LEU A 363 4.72 29.23 19.59
C LEU A 363 4.65 30.72 19.30
N ALA A 364 5.51 31.53 19.96
CA ALA A 364 5.62 32.97 19.67
C ALA A 364 6.03 33.24 18.21
N MET A 365 6.93 32.41 17.63
CA MET A 365 7.26 32.48 16.21
C MET A 365 6.04 32.17 15.33
N ALA A 366 5.28 31.13 15.66
CA ALA A 366 4.09 30.77 14.92
C ALA A 366 3.01 31.84 14.96
N ILE A 367 2.71 32.36 16.15
CA ILE A 367 1.70 33.43 16.36
C ILE A 367 2.08 34.70 15.59
N LYS A 368 3.31 35.20 15.76
CA LYS A 368 3.78 36.37 15.01
C LYS A 368 3.77 36.16 13.50
N THR A 369 3.95 34.94 13.03
CA THR A 369 3.84 34.60 11.60
C THR A 369 2.40 34.78 11.11
N ILE A 370 1.40 34.32 11.88
CA ILE A 370 -0.02 34.49 11.53
C ILE A 370 -0.46 35.97 11.61
N GLU A 371 0.03 36.75 12.59
CA GLU A 371 -0.30 38.15 12.77
C GLU A 371 0.30 39.08 11.70
N GLN A 372 1.41 38.69 11.07
CA GLN A 372 2.12 39.49 10.06
C GLN A 372 1.71 39.11 8.61
N GLY A 373 1.07 37.97 8.39
CA GLY A 373 0.63 37.47 7.10
C GLY A 373 -0.86 37.66 6.92
#